data_7860e2b805982b4dbef0200bdc8759d9
#
_entry.id   7860e2b805982b4dbef0200bdc8759d9
#
_cell.length_a   1.000
_cell.length_b   1.000
_cell.length_c   1.000
_cell.angle_alpha   90.00
_cell.angle_beta   90.00
_cell.angle_gamma   90.00
#
_symmetry.space_group_name_H-M   'P 1'
#
loop_
_entity.id
_entity.type
_entity.pdbx_description
1 polymer ?
#
loop_
_entity_poly.entity_id
_entity_poly.type
_entity_poly.pdbx_seq_one_letter_code
_entity_poly.pdbx_strand_id
1 'polypeptide(L)' 'MNIGVIGSGGREHALCFKLSQSERVNKIYCFPGNAGTKNIATNVSISTDDFGSLYQFVKKESCLLYTSDAADEDL' A
#
# COMPACT_ATOMS: atom_id res chain seq x y z
N MET A 1 -3.71 0.28 -12.56
CA MET A 1 -3.76 1.18 -11.40
C MET A 1 -2.75 0.71 -10.37
N ASN A 2 -1.89 1.60 -9.91
CA ASN A 2 -0.95 1.31 -8.85
C ASN A 2 -1.51 1.80 -7.52
N ILE A 3 -1.33 1.02 -6.47
CA ILE A 3 -1.87 1.31 -5.15
C ILE A 3 -0.72 1.37 -4.14
N GLY A 4 -0.73 2.39 -3.29
CA GLY A 4 0.18 2.47 -2.15
C GLY A 4 -0.61 2.29 -0.86
N VAL A 5 -0.17 1.40 0.01
CA VAL A 5 -0.82 1.12 1.29
C VAL A 5 0.12 1.52 2.42
N ILE A 6 -0.35 2.41 3.29
CA ILE A 6 0.45 2.89 4.42
C ILE A 6 0.17 2.02 5.63
N GLY A 7 1.20 1.43 6.19
CA GLY A 7 1.12 0.65 7.42
C GLY A 7 1.89 -0.65 7.35
N SER A 8 1.91 -1.38 8.46
CA SER A 8 2.67 -2.61 8.58
C SER A 8 1.96 -3.69 9.39
N GLY A 9 0.72 -3.47 9.77
CA GLY A 9 -0.03 -4.40 10.60
C GLY A 9 -0.80 -5.44 9.80
N GLY A 10 -1.55 -6.28 10.52
CA GLY A 10 -2.35 -7.34 9.90
C GLY A 10 -3.47 -6.80 9.02
N ARG A 11 -4.03 -5.63 9.35
CA ARG A 11 -5.08 -5.01 8.53
C ARG A 11 -4.54 -4.59 7.18
N GLU A 12 -3.33 -4.07 7.15
CA GLU A 12 -2.67 -3.69 5.89
C GLU A 12 -2.37 -4.91 5.05
N HIS A 13 -1.96 -6.01 5.68
CA HIS A 13 -1.75 -7.27 4.98
C HIS A 13 -3.04 -7.77 4.34
N ALA A 14 -4.14 -7.76 5.10
CA ALA A 14 -5.45 -8.19 4.58
C ALA A 14 -5.90 -7.32 3.42
N LEU A 15 -5.70 -6.01 3.52
CA LEU A 15 -6.03 -5.09 2.45
C LEU A 15 -5.21 -5.38 1.19
N CYS A 16 -3.91 -5.56 1.33
CA CYS A 16 -3.04 -5.88 0.19
C CYS A 16 -3.47 -7.17 -0.49
N PHE A 17 -3.81 -8.19 0.30
CA PHE A 17 -4.29 -9.46 -0.24
C PHE A 17 -5.54 -9.26 -1.08
N LYS A 18 -6.50 -8.50 -0.55
CA LYS A 18 -7.75 -8.23 -1.27
C LYS A 18 -7.51 -7.43 -2.55
N LEU A 19 -6.64 -6.42 -2.48
CA LEU A 19 -6.30 -5.61 -3.64
C LEU A 19 -5.58 -6.43 -4.71
N SER A 20 -4.75 -7.39 -4.30
CA SER A 20 -4.01 -8.23 -5.24
C SER A 20 -4.92 -9.10 -6.12
N GLN A 21 -6.16 -9.29 -5.70
CA GLN A 21 -7.14 -10.07 -6.45
C GLN A 21 -7.93 -9.23 -7.46
N SER A 22 -7.74 -7.93 -7.46
CA SER A 22 -8.43 -7.04 -8.38
C SER A 22 -7.70 -6.94 -9.71
N GLU A 23 -8.41 -7.13 -10.81
CA GLU A 23 -7.84 -7.01 -12.15
C GLU A 23 -7.44 -5.57 -12.48
N ARG A 24 -7.97 -4.60 -11.77
CA ARG A 24 -7.67 -3.18 -11.99
C ARG A 24 -6.37 -2.74 -11.34
N VAL A 25 -5.85 -3.55 -10.41
CA VAL A 25 -4.64 -3.20 -9.67
C VAL A 25 -3.44 -3.83 -10.37
N ASN A 26 -2.51 -3.00 -10.81
CA ASN A 26 -1.28 -3.46 -11.47
C ASN A 26 -0.18 -3.75 -10.46
N LYS A 27 0.09 -2.82 -9.57
CA LYS A 27 1.12 -2.95 -8.56
C LYS A 27 0.62 -2.46 -7.22
N ILE A 28 1.10 -3.10 -6.15
CA ILE A 28 0.78 -2.71 -4.78
C ILE A 28 2.10 -2.46 -4.06
N TYR A 29 2.21 -1.28 -3.45
CA TYR A 29 3.35 -0.90 -2.63
C TYR A 29 2.90 -0.73 -1.20
N CYS A 30 3.69 -1.22 -0.24
CA CYS A 30 3.41 -1.06 1.18
C CYS A 30 4.50 -0.20 1.84
N PHE A 31 4.12 0.74 2.66
CA PHE A 31 5.02 1.69 3.30
C PHE A 31 4.87 1.61 4.82
N PRO A 32 5.75 0.95 5.55
CA PRO A 32 6.85 0.11 5.12
C PRO A 32 6.48 -1.34 4.81
N GLY A 33 5.25 -1.79 5.16
CA GLY A 33 4.84 -3.17 4.99
C GLY A 33 5.37 -4.08 6.08
N ASN A 34 5.20 -5.39 5.88
CA ASN A 34 5.69 -6.41 6.81
C ASN A 34 6.06 -7.68 6.05
N ALA A 35 6.45 -8.73 6.79
CA ALA A 35 6.85 -9.99 6.15
C ALA A 35 5.72 -10.63 5.34
N GLY A 36 4.47 -10.47 5.79
CA GLY A 36 3.32 -11.01 5.07
C GLY A 36 3.05 -10.27 3.77
N THR A 37 3.13 -8.93 3.79
CA THR A 37 2.89 -8.15 2.58
C THR A 37 3.98 -8.33 1.53
N LYS A 38 5.17 -8.76 1.94
CA LYS A 38 6.28 -9.01 1.02
C LYS A 38 5.92 -10.03 -0.07
N ASN A 39 5.02 -10.96 0.23
CA ASN A 39 4.65 -12.02 -0.70
C ASN A 39 3.61 -11.58 -1.73
N ILE A 40 2.87 -10.53 -1.45
CA ILE A 40 1.75 -10.10 -2.30
C ILE A 40 1.89 -8.65 -2.78
N ALA A 41 2.89 -7.93 -2.28
CA ALA A 41 3.11 -6.54 -2.61
C ALA A 41 4.59 -6.23 -2.53
N THR A 42 4.97 -5.02 -2.93
CA THR A 42 6.35 -4.56 -2.79
C THR A 42 6.44 -3.68 -1.54
N ASN A 43 7.25 -4.10 -0.58
CA ASN A 43 7.51 -3.28 0.60
C ASN A 43 8.55 -2.21 0.25
N VAL A 44 8.23 -0.97 0.63
CA VAL A 44 9.11 0.17 0.38
C VAL A 44 9.53 0.74 1.73
N SER A 45 10.83 0.88 1.94
CA SER A 45 11.39 1.34 3.21
C SER A 45 11.22 2.85 3.40
N ILE A 46 9.97 3.28 3.51
CA ILE A 46 9.62 4.67 3.80
C ILE A 46 8.78 4.66 5.07
N SER A 47 9.18 5.48 6.04
CA SER A 47 8.44 5.60 7.29
C SER A 47 7.05 6.20 7.06
N THR A 48 6.06 5.77 7.84
CA THR A 48 4.68 6.25 7.70
C THR A 48 4.52 7.73 8.02
N ASP A 49 5.48 8.34 8.73
CA ASP A 49 5.47 9.76 9.03
C ASP A 49 6.41 10.59 8.14
N ASP A 50 7.07 9.95 7.19
CA ASP A 50 7.91 10.64 6.21
C ASP A 50 7.08 11.04 5.00
N PHE A 51 6.24 12.06 5.17
CA PHE A 51 5.28 12.46 4.14
C PHE A 51 5.94 12.95 2.86
N GLY A 52 7.10 13.57 2.97
CA GLY A 52 7.83 14.05 1.79
C GLY A 52 8.22 12.91 0.86
N SER A 53 8.81 11.86 1.43
CA SER A 53 9.22 10.69 0.64
C SER A 53 8.01 9.93 0.10
N LEU A 54 6.96 9.79 0.90
CA LEU A 54 5.71 9.15 0.46
C LEU A 54 5.10 9.91 -0.72
N TYR A 55 5.02 11.21 -0.63
CA TYR A 55 4.46 12.03 -1.69
C TYR A 55 5.25 11.88 -2.99
N GLN A 56 6.58 11.93 -2.91
CA GLN A 56 7.41 11.80 -4.08
C GLN A 56 7.26 10.43 -4.74
N PHE A 57 7.20 9.37 -3.93
CA PHE A 57 7.02 8.01 -4.46
C PHE A 57 5.66 7.84 -5.13
N VAL A 58 4.60 8.29 -4.45
CA VAL A 58 3.24 8.19 -4.97
C VAL A 58 3.11 8.94 -6.29
N LYS A 59 3.70 10.12 -6.38
CA LYS A 59 3.67 10.91 -7.59
C LYS A 59 4.46 10.25 -8.72
N LYS A 60 5.65 9.74 -8.41
CA LYS A 60 6.52 9.09 -9.38
C LYS A 60 5.89 7.84 -9.97
N GLU A 61 5.26 7.03 -9.13
CA GLU A 61 4.69 5.75 -9.54
C GLU A 61 3.20 5.86 -9.89
N SER A 62 2.64 7.05 -9.81
CA SER A 62 1.21 7.30 -10.10
C SER A 62 0.30 6.39 -9.28
N CYS A 63 0.56 6.32 -7.98
CA CYS A 63 -0.20 5.48 -7.07
C CYS A 63 -1.41 6.21 -6.50
N LEU A 64 -2.46 5.45 -6.20
CA LEU A 64 -3.49 5.87 -5.26
C LEU A 64 -3.07 5.43 -3.87
N LEU A 65 -3.19 6.30 -2.89
CA LEU A 65 -2.72 6.03 -1.54
C LEU A 65 -3.88 5.63 -0.65
N TYR A 66 -3.72 4.50 0.05
CA TYR A 66 -4.73 3.96 0.95
C TYR A 66 -4.16 3.81 2.35
N THR A 67 -5.00 4.09 3.35
CA THR A 67 -4.76 3.67 4.73
C THR A 67 -5.81 2.61 5.08
N SER A 68 -5.57 1.85 6.13
CA SER A 68 -6.53 0.80 6.54
C SER A 68 -7.91 1.39 6.89
N ASP A 69 -7.94 2.59 7.46
CA ASP A 69 -9.20 3.23 7.83
C ASP A 69 -10.03 3.59 6.61
N ALA A 70 -9.40 4.18 5.60
CA ALA A 70 -10.10 4.52 4.36
C ALA A 70 -10.55 3.27 3.61
N ALA A 71 -9.74 2.22 3.64
CA ALA A 71 -10.06 0.97 2.98
C ALA A 71 -11.29 0.29 3.56
N ASP A 72 -11.49 0.38 4.87
CA ASP A 72 -12.64 -0.21 5.53
C ASP A 72 -13.96 0.38 5.02
N GLU A 73 -13.94 1.63 4.58
CA GLU A 73 -15.13 2.27 4.02
C GLU A 73 -15.31 1.97 2.54
N ASP A 74 -14.22 1.86 1.80
CA ASP A 74 -14.24 1.70 0.35
C ASP A 74 -14.44 0.25 -0.09
N LEU A 75 -14.11 -0.67 0.78
CA LEU A 75 -14.17 -2.10 0.48
C LEU A 75 -15.33 -2.77 1.21
#